data_ae15a34ba115a8d59b92886f1785245c
#
_entry.id   ae15a34ba115a8d59b92886f1785245c
#
_cell.length_a   1.000
_cell.length_b   1.000
_cell.length_c   1.000
_cell.angle_alpha   90.00
_cell.angle_beta   90.00
_cell.angle_gamma   90.00
#
_symmetry.space_group_name_H-M   'P 1'
#
loop_
_entity.id
_entity.type
_entity.pdbx_description
1 polymer ?
#
loop_
_entity_poly.entity_id
_entity_poly.type
_entity_poly.pdbx_seq_one_letter_code
_entity_poly.pdbx_strand_id
1 'polypeptide(L)'
;FELDKDSDPQHYGIGIKELWEIDPAKHQEGLVMHGAGWPLTETGSTGGWWMYHAENNQVTLGLITDLSYHNPYLSPFDEMQRLKHNPVLKQYLEGGKRISYGARAVVKGGLNSLPKLTFPGGLLIGDDAGFLNFSKIKGSHTAMKSGMLAAEGVFEALKAGRSGGDEVVEYADKFEASWLYEELY
;
A
#
# COMPACT_ATOMS: atom_id res chain seq x y z
N PHE A 1 -19.88 12.10 -8.33
CA PHE A 1 -20.67 11.13 -7.54
C PHE A 1 -20.63 11.44 -6.04
N GLU A 2 -19.71 12.31 -5.58
CA GLU A 2 -19.55 12.67 -4.16
C GLU A 2 -19.43 11.43 -3.24
N LEU A 3 -18.67 10.42 -3.68
CA LEU A 3 -18.58 9.14 -2.98
C LEU A 3 -17.85 9.23 -1.64
N ASP A 4 -17.08 10.28 -1.42
CA ASP A 4 -16.30 10.58 -0.21
C ASP A 4 -17.01 11.50 0.78
N LYS A 5 -18.26 11.89 0.49
CA LYS A 5 -19.00 12.92 1.27
C LYS A 5 -19.14 12.59 2.75
N ASP A 6 -19.33 11.32 3.07
CA ASP A 6 -19.60 10.84 4.44
C ASP A 6 -18.38 10.11 5.04
N SER A 7 -17.21 10.21 4.38
CA SER A 7 -15.96 9.56 4.79
C SER A 7 -15.00 10.56 5.44
N ASP A 8 -14.11 10.07 6.29
CA ASP A 8 -12.99 10.87 6.78
C ASP A 8 -12.03 11.23 5.61
N PRO A 9 -11.30 12.35 5.72
CA PRO A 9 -10.32 12.72 4.71
C PRO A 9 -9.31 11.60 4.46
N GLN A 10 -9.03 11.34 3.18
CA GLN A 10 -8.06 10.32 2.79
C GLN A 10 -6.63 10.75 3.12
N HIS A 11 -5.82 9.80 3.54
CA HIS A 11 -4.39 9.97 3.77
C HIS A 11 -3.57 9.28 2.68
N TYR A 12 -2.47 9.91 2.30
CA TYR A 12 -1.59 9.40 1.24
C TYR A 12 -0.15 9.29 1.74
N GLY A 13 0.55 8.27 1.25
CA GLY A 13 1.98 8.12 1.39
C GLY A 13 2.65 8.05 0.03
N ILE A 14 3.94 8.39 -0.03
CA ILE A 14 4.80 8.10 -1.18
C ILE A 14 5.74 6.96 -0.82
N GLY A 15 5.71 5.89 -1.61
CA GLY A 15 6.67 4.80 -1.53
C GLY A 15 7.73 4.94 -2.62
N ILE A 16 9.00 4.95 -2.22
CA ILE A 16 10.15 4.86 -3.14
C ILE A 16 10.73 3.47 -2.98
N LYS A 17 10.98 2.80 -4.11
CA LYS A 17 11.52 1.45 -4.13
C LYS A 17 12.73 1.38 -5.05
N GLU A 18 13.74 0.63 -4.62
CA GLU A 18 14.92 0.30 -5.42
C GLU A 18 15.11 -1.21 -5.48
N LEU A 19 15.60 -1.69 -6.60
CA LEU A 19 16.07 -3.07 -6.78
C LEU A 19 17.60 -3.05 -6.94
N TRP A 20 18.26 -3.88 -6.15
CA TRP A 20 19.71 -3.98 -6.09
C TRP A 20 20.17 -5.40 -6.41
N GLU A 21 21.27 -5.52 -7.10
CA GLU A 21 22.07 -6.74 -7.19
C GLU A 21 23.23 -6.59 -6.22
N ILE A 22 23.37 -7.54 -5.29
CA ILE A 22 24.35 -7.47 -4.21
C ILE A 22 25.34 -8.64 -4.28
N ASP A 23 26.41 -8.55 -3.49
CA ASP A 23 27.39 -9.62 -3.34
C ASP A 23 26.68 -10.93 -2.89
N PRO A 24 26.85 -12.04 -3.60
CA PRO A 24 26.30 -13.34 -3.21
C PRO A 24 26.66 -13.77 -1.78
N ALA A 25 27.84 -13.37 -1.30
CA ALA A 25 28.29 -13.69 0.08
C ALA A 25 27.48 -12.96 1.15
N LYS A 26 26.82 -11.86 0.81
CA LYS A 26 25.95 -11.06 1.69
C LYS A 26 24.48 -11.39 1.52
N HIS A 27 24.13 -12.12 0.45
CA HIS A 27 22.73 -12.42 0.14
C HIS A 27 22.19 -13.54 1.03
N GLN A 28 20.94 -13.38 1.48
CA GLN A 28 20.21 -14.36 2.29
C GLN A 28 18.79 -14.49 1.74
N GLU A 29 18.60 -15.34 0.74
CA GLU A 29 17.30 -15.52 0.10
C GLU A 29 16.19 -15.76 1.12
N GLY A 30 15.07 -15.05 0.97
CA GLY A 30 13.94 -15.10 1.89
C GLY A 30 14.07 -14.22 3.14
N LEU A 31 15.21 -13.53 3.36
CA LEU A 31 15.32 -12.56 4.45
C LEU A 31 14.38 -11.39 4.20
N VAL A 32 13.54 -11.11 5.20
CA VAL A 32 12.57 -10.00 5.21
C VAL A 32 12.83 -9.13 6.42
N MET A 33 13.00 -7.84 6.20
CA MET A 33 13.18 -6.85 7.25
C MET A 33 12.19 -5.71 7.07
N HIS A 34 11.67 -5.21 8.20
CA HIS A 34 10.87 -3.99 8.27
C HIS A 34 11.41 -3.11 9.38
N GLY A 35 11.29 -1.81 9.19
CA GLY A 35 11.61 -0.83 10.22
C GLY A 35 10.75 0.41 10.11
N ALA A 36 10.67 1.14 11.20
CA ALA A 36 9.94 2.39 11.31
C ALA A 36 10.83 3.46 11.94
N GLY A 37 10.43 4.71 11.77
CA GLY A 37 11.05 5.85 12.42
C GLY A 37 12.19 6.47 11.62
N TRP A 38 13.43 6.14 11.93
CA TRP A 38 14.58 6.75 11.27
C TRP A 38 14.66 6.40 9.78
N PRO A 39 14.97 7.36 8.86
CA PRO A 39 15.39 8.75 9.12
C PRO A 39 14.26 9.75 9.38
N LEU A 40 13.01 9.38 9.12
CA LEU A 40 11.86 10.29 9.07
C LEU A 40 11.54 10.95 10.42
N THR A 41 11.80 10.29 11.53
CA THR A 41 11.54 10.84 12.88
C THR A 41 12.35 12.08 13.20
N GLU A 42 13.51 12.29 12.58
CA GLU A 42 14.32 13.50 12.77
C GLU A 42 13.62 14.76 12.23
N THR A 43 12.70 14.60 11.30
CA THR A 43 11.91 15.70 10.71
C THR A 43 10.46 15.70 11.18
N GLY A 44 10.12 14.87 12.16
CA GLY A 44 8.74 14.74 12.66
C GLY A 44 7.79 14.08 11.66
N SER A 45 8.30 13.40 10.65
CA SER A 45 7.49 12.70 9.66
C SER A 45 7.27 11.24 10.04
N THR A 46 6.15 10.68 9.62
CA THR A 46 5.83 9.28 9.80
C THR A 46 6.13 8.47 8.53
N GLY A 47 6.44 7.19 8.75
CA GLY A 47 6.71 6.26 7.67
C GLY A 47 7.54 5.07 8.15
N GLY A 48 8.02 4.30 7.20
CA GLY A 48 8.81 3.12 7.48
C GLY A 48 9.54 2.62 6.24
N TRP A 49 10.32 1.60 6.44
CA TRP A 49 11.11 0.98 5.38
C TRP A 49 11.01 -0.53 5.43
N TRP A 50 11.38 -1.15 4.33
CA TRP A 50 11.46 -2.59 4.20
C TRP A 50 12.63 -2.99 3.29
N MET A 51 13.18 -4.19 3.52
CA MET A 51 14.17 -4.83 2.66
C MET A 51 13.83 -6.31 2.53
N TYR A 52 13.80 -6.80 1.29
CA TYR A 52 13.53 -8.21 0.99
C TYR A 52 14.64 -8.76 0.10
N HIS A 53 15.22 -9.86 0.51
CA HIS A 53 16.17 -10.62 -0.30
C HIS A 53 15.39 -11.60 -1.18
N ALA A 54 15.33 -11.29 -2.46
CA ALA A 54 14.65 -12.08 -3.49
C ALA A 54 15.63 -13.10 -4.13
N GLU A 55 15.21 -13.76 -5.19
CA GLU A 55 16.05 -14.64 -5.96
C GLU A 55 17.21 -13.92 -6.66
N ASN A 56 18.21 -14.67 -7.17
CA ASN A 56 19.30 -14.18 -8.02
C ASN A 56 20.17 -13.08 -7.41
N ASN A 57 20.45 -13.15 -6.10
CA ASN A 57 21.21 -12.13 -5.36
C ASN A 57 20.59 -10.73 -5.43
N GLN A 58 19.30 -10.65 -5.64
CA GLN A 58 18.57 -9.40 -5.71
C GLN A 58 17.97 -9.04 -4.36
N VAL A 59 18.02 -7.74 -4.06
CA VAL A 59 17.42 -7.16 -2.86
C VAL A 59 16.53 -6.00 -3.29
N THR A 60 15.28 -6.03 -2.82
CA THR A 60 14.41 -4.86 -2.93
C THR A 60 14.43 -4.08 -1.63
N LEU A 61 14.56 -2.78 -1.72
CA LEU A 61 14.56 -1.84 -0.61
C LEU A 61 13.51 -0.75 -0.88
N GLY A 62 12.71 -0.42 0.12
CA GLY A 62 11.73 0.66 0.00
C GLY A 62 11.62 1.52 1.24
N LEU A 63 11.26 2.78 1.02
CA LEU A 63 10.89 3.76 2.04
C LEU A 63 9.52 4.32 1.71
N ILE A 64 8.64 4.36 2.70
CA ILE A 64 7.33 5.00 2.60
C ILE A 64 7.33 6.19 3.53
N THR A 65 6.98 7.36 3.00
CA THR A 65 6.83 8.61 3.76
C THR A 65 5.40 9.10 3.65
N ASP A 66 4.84 9.55 4.75
CA ASP A 66 3.55 10.24 4.76
C ASP A 66 3.65 11.52 3.91
N LEU A 67 2.67 11.78 3.05
CA LEU A 67 2.63 12.99 2.22
C LEU A 67 2.11 14.23 2.95
N SER A 68 1.58 14.07 4.16
CA SER A 68 1.18 15.18 5.04
C SER A 68 2.31 15.68 5.96
N TYR A 69 3.59 15.45 5.61
CA TYR A 69 4.71 15.95 6.40
C TYR A 69 4.74 17.50 6.44
N HIS A 70 5.10 18.05 7.60
CA HIS A 70 5.08 19.49 7.83
C HIS A 70 6.34 20.23 7.38
N ASN A 71 7.46 19.52 7.21
CA ASN A 71 8.72 20.15 6.79
C ASN A 71 8.76 20.31 5.27
N PRO A 72 8.63 21.53 4.73
CA PRO A 72 8.62 21.76 3.28
C PRO A 72 9.96 21.43 2.59
N TYR A 73 11.02 21.28 3.36
CA TYR A 73 12.35 20.92 2.84
C TYR A 73 12.64 19.42 2.89
N LEU A 74 11.69 18.61 3.42
CA LEU A 74 11.84 17.16 3.38
C LEU A 74 11.75 16.69 1.93
N SER A 75 12.76 15.94 1.50
CA SER A 75 12.78 15.24 0.21
C SER A 75 12.69 13.73 0.48
N PRO A 76 11.58 13.07 0.12
CA PRO A 76 11.48 11.61 0.26
C PRO A 76 12.61 10.85 -0.45
N PHE A 77 13.10 11.40 -1.56
CA PHE A 77 14.27 10.85 -2.27
C PHE A 77 15.53 10.91 -1.40
N ASP A 78 15.82 12.05 -0.78
CA ASP A 78 17.02 12.22 0.06
C ASP A 78 16.91 11.37 1.33
N GLU A 79 15.72 11.24 1.90
CA GLU A 79 15.47 10.35 3.03
C GLU A 79 15.72 8.86 2.66
N MET A 80 15.37 8.46 1.43
CA MET A 80 15.72 7.14 0.91
C MET A 80 17.24 6.97 0.76
N GLN A 81 17.97 8.03 0.34
CA GLN A 81 19.44 7.98 0.29
C GLN A 81 20.04 7.86 1.70
N ARG A 82 19.54 8.64 2.66
CA ARG A 82 19.95 8.56 4.07
C ARG A 82 19.70 7.16 4.65
N LEU A 83 18.52 6.59 4.40
CA LEU A 83 18.17 5.25 4.87
C LEU A 83 19.23 4.21 4.51
N LYS A 84 19.79 4.27 3.31
CA LYS A 84 20.83 3.31 2.85
C LYS A 84 22.14 3.38 3.65
N HIS A 85 22.36 4.46 4.39
CA HIS A 85 23.50 4.57 5.31
C HIS A 85 23.26 3.94 6.69
N ASN A 86 22.03 3.49 6.97
CA ASN A 86 21.75 2.73 8.19
C ASN A 86 22.67 1.48 8.23
N PRO A 87 23.43 1.26 9.31
CA PRO A 87 24.38 0.13 9.40
C PRO A 87 23.74 -1.23 9.12
N VAL A 88 22.49 -1.42 9.54
CA VAL A 88 21.73 -2.67 9.33
C VAL A 88 21.48 -2.94 7.83
N LEU A 89 21.26 -1.90 7.04
CA LEU A 89 21.00 -2.02 5.61
C LEU A 89 22.28 -1.92 4.77
N LYS A 90 23.18 -0.99 5.18
CA LYS A 90 24.43 -0.73 4.47
C LYS A 90 25.27 -1.98 4.27
N GLN A 91 25.36 -2.86 5.28
CA GLN A 91 26.15 -4.08 5.21
C GLN A 91 25.80 -4.96 4.01
N TYR A 92 24.53 -4.98 3.59
CA TYR A 92 24.05 -5.74 2.43
C TYR A 92 24.28 -4.99 1.11
N LEU A 93 24.06 -3.67 1.12
CA LEU A 93 24.08 -2.84 -0.09
C LEU A 93 25.51 -2.44 -0.54
N GLU A 94 26.46 -2.40 0.39
CA GLU A 94 27.81 -1.95 0.11
C GLU A 94 28.52 -2.87 -0.90
N GLY A 95 28.98 -2.27 -2.02
CA GLY A 95 29.54 -2.99 -3.16
C GLY A 95 28.51 -3.47 -4.17
N GLY A 96 27.23 -3.39 -3.85
CA GLY A 96 26.15 -3.74 -4.76
C GLY A 96 25.84 -2.65 -5.80
N LYS A 97 25.01 -3.03 -6.77
CA LYS A 97 24.58 -2.15 -7.86
C LYS A 97 23.06 -2.01 -7.86
N ARG A 98 22.56 -0.77 -7.84
CA ARG A 98 21.14 -0.50 -8.09
C ARG A 98 20.81 -0.73 -9.56
N ILE A 99 19.88 -1.64 -9.85
CA ILE A 99 19.50 -2.02 -11.21
C ILE A 99 18.18 -1.41 -11.68
N SER A 100 17.28 -1.08 -10.73
CA SER A 100 16.06 -0.34 -11.04
C SER A 100 15.54 0.46 -9.85
N TYR A 101 14.62 1.38 -10.10
CA TYR A 101 13.95 2.16 -9.08
C TYR A 101 12.57 2.63 -9.57
N GLY A 102 11.73 3.03 -8.63
CA GLY A 102 10.43 3.63 -8.91
C GLY A 102 9.81 4.24 -7.66
N ALA A 103 8.80 5.06 -7.86
CA ALA A 103 8.02 5.63 -6.77
C ALA A 103 6.53 5.60 -7.13
N ARG A 104 5.69 5.43 -6.12
CA ARG A 104 4.23 5.46 -6.26
C ARG A 104 3.59 5.98 -4.99
N ALA A 105 2.56 6.83 -5.16
CA ALA A 105 1.69 7.18 -4.06
C ALA A 105 0.78 5.99 -3.70
N VAL A 106 0.49 5.85 -2.42
CA VAL A 106 -0.42 4.84 -1.88
C VAL A 106 -1.47 5.50 -1.01
N VAL A 107 -2.67 4.97 -1.04
CA VAL A 107 -3.80 5.38 -0.18
C VAL A 107 -3.66 4.64 1.15
N LYS A 108 -3.76 5.34 2.28
CA LYS A 108 -3.57 4.74 3.61
C LYS A 108 -4.53 5.22 4.70
N GLY A 109 -5.68 5.77 4.31
CA GLY A 109 -6.65 6.34 5.26
C GLY A 109 -7.39 5.30 6.11
N GLY A 110 -7.40 4.04 5.72
CA GLY A 110 -8.09 2.97 6.44
C GLY A 110 -9.61 2.99 6.26
N LEU A 111 -10.32 2.22 7.10
CA LEU A 111 -11.76 1.97 6.97
C LEU A 111 -12.60 3.25 6.93
N ASN A 112 -12.33 4.20 7.83
CA ASN A 112 -13.13 5.42 7.94
C ASN A 112 -12.96 6.37 6.74
N SER A 113 -11.91 6.21 5.96
CA SER A 113 -11.64 6.99 4.75
C SER A 113 -12.08 6.29 3.46
N LEU A 114 -12.67 5.09 3.56
CA LEU A 114 -13.23 4.43 2.40
C LEU A 114 -14.39 5.25 1.85
N PRO A 115 -14.41 5.53 0.54
CA PRO A 115 -15.56 6.14 -0.10
C PRO A 115 -16.74 5.16 -0.16
N LYS A 116 -17.91 5.64 -0.50
CA LYS A 116 -19.02 4.78 -0.88
C LYS A 116 -18.57 3.88 -2.04
N LEU A 117 -18.62 2.57 -1.84
CA LEU A 117 -18.01 1.58 -2.75
C LEU A 117 -18.81 1.33 -4.02
N THR A 118 -20.08 1.74 -4.05
CA THR A 118 -21.01 1.47 -5.14
C THR A 118 -21.66 2.74 -5.65
N PHE A 119 -21.97 2.77 -6.93
CA PHE A 119 -22.74 3.82 -7.57
C PHE A 119 -23.43 3.26 -8.82
N PRO A 120 -24.46 3.90 -9.38
CA PRO A 120 -25.13 3.42 -10.59
C PRO A 120 -24.14 3.16 -11.73
N GLY A 121 -24.07 1.91 -12.18
CA GLY A 121 -23.21 1.48 -13.27
C GLY A 121 -21.74 1.22 -12.89
N GLY A 122 -21.35 1.31 -11.60
CA GLY A 122 -19.96 1.07 -11.21
C GLY A 122 -19.76 0.76 -9.73
N LEU A 123 -18.54 0.32 -9.42
CA LEU A 123 -18.11 0.05 -8.06
C LEU A 123 -16.58 0.21 -7.92
N LEU A 124 -16.11 0.47 -6.70
CA LEU A 124 -14.71 0.68 -6.37
C LEU A 124 -14.16 -0.56 -5.66
N ILE A 125 -12.98 -1.01 -6.09
CA ILE A 125 -12.28 -2.17 -5.52
C ILE A 125 -10.80 -1.87 -5.34
N GLY A 126 -10.12 -2.68 -4.55
CA GLY A 126 -8.68 -2.70 -4.45
C GLY A 126 -8.06 -1.48 -3.78
N ASP A 127 -6.80 -1.26 -4.08
CA ASP A 127 -6.01 -0.19 -3.48
C ASP A 127 -6.52 1.21 -3.85
N ASP A 128 -7.06 1.36 -5.05
CA ASP A 128 -7.64 2.64 -5.50
C ASP A 128 -8.89 3.03 -4.71
N ALA A 129 -9.62 2.06 -4.15
CA ALA A 129 -10.70 2.33 -3.21
C ALA A 129 -10.20 2.66 -1.78
N GLY A 130 -8.98 2.26 -1.44
CA GLY A 130 -8.39 2.50 -0.12
C GLY A 130 -8.30 1.26 0.79
N PHE A 131 -8.37 0.06 0.23
CA PHE A 131 -8.36 -1.20 1.00
C PHE A 131 -6.98 -1.61 1.56
N LEU A 132 -5.98 -0.73 1.56
CA LEU A 132 -4.70 -1.03 2.20
C LEU A 132 -4.88 -1.23 3.71
N ASN A 133 -4.47 -2.38 4.25
CA ASN A 133 -4.26 -2.53 5.69
C ASN A 133 -2.93 -1.88 6.06
N PHE A 134 -3.00 -0.63 6.51
CA PHE A 134 -1.81 0.15 6.86
C PHE A 134 -1.04 -0.45 8.04
N SER A 135 -1.73 -0.97 9.05
CA SER A 135 -1.10 -1.56 10.24
C SER A 135 -0.26 -2.80 9.92
N LYS A 136 -0.71 -3.60 8.96
CA LYS A 136 0.03 -4.77 8.46
C LYS A 136 1.01 -4.42 7.34
N ILE A 137 0.94 -3.20 6.78
CA ILE A 137 1.72 -2.78 5.60
C ILE A 137 1.43 -3.69 4.39
N LYS A 138 0.20 -4.17 4.26
CA LYS A 138 -0.21 -5.14 3.24
C LYS A 138 -1.55 -4.75 2.63
N GLY A 139 -1.63 -4.76 1.30
CA GLY A 139 -2.83 -4.41 0.55
C GLY A 139 -3.25 -5.46 -0.49
N SER A 140 -2.37 -6.39 -0.87
CA SER A 140 -2.67 -7.34 -1.95
C SER A 140 -3.83 -8.27 -1.61
N HIS A 141 -3.86 -8.82 -0.40
CA HIS A 141 -4.94 -9.73 0.04
C HIS A 141 -6.28 -9.01 0.19
N THR A 142 -6.27 -7.78 0.71
CA THR A 142 -7.47 -6.95 0.85
C THR A 142 -8.01 -6.50 -0.52
N ALA A 143 -7.12 -6.11 -1.44
CA ALA A 143 -7.48 -5.78 -2.81
C ALA A 143 -8.11 -6.97 -3.56
N MET A 144 -7.50 -8.16 -3.45
CA MET A 144 -8.06 -9.37 -4.05
C MET A 144 -9.42 -9.73 -3.44
N LYS A 145 -9.56 -9.65 -2.10
CA LYS A 145 -10.84 -9.96 -1.46
C LYS A 145 -11.94 -8.99 -1.87
N SER A 146 -11.66 -7.69 -1.95
CA SER A 146 -12.65 -6.71 -2.43
C SER A 146 -13.12 -7.03 -3.85
N GLY A 147 -12.20 -7.42 -4.74
CA GLY A 147 -12.53 -7.85 -6.10
C GLY A 147 -13.41 -9.12 -6.14
N MET A 148 -13.15 -10.09 -5.26
CA MET A 148 -13.99 -11.30 -5.14
C MET A 148 -15.41 -10.95 -4.69
N LEU A 149 -15.55 -10.12 -3.65
CA LEU A 149 -16.84 -9.68 -3.13
C LEU A 149 -17.64 -8.88 -4.18
N ALA A 150 -16.95 -8.02 -4.93
CA ALA A 150 -17.54 -7.28 -6.03
C ALA A 150 -18.06 -8.21 -7.14
N ALA A 151 -17.26 -9.21 -7.53
CA ALA A 151 -17.67 -10.18 -8.55
C ALA A 151 -18.90 -10.99 -8.10
N GLU A 152 -18.95 -11.41 -6.84
CA GLU A 152 -20.11 -12.10 -6.26
C GLU A 152 -21.36 -11.19 -6.26
N GLY A 153 -21.22 -9.92 -5.85
CA GLY A 153 -22.34 -8.96 -5.87
C GLY A 153 -22.86 -8.67 -7.28
N VAL A 154 -21.96 -8.45 -8.24
CA VAL A 154 -22.34 -8.28 -9.66
C VAL A 154 -23.04 -9.51 -10.22
N PHE A 155 -22.54 -10.71 -9.90
CA PHE A 155 -23.18 -11.96 -10.34
C PHE A 155 -24.62 -12.08 -9.83
N GLU A 156 -24.85 -11.79 -8.55
CA GLU A 156 -26.19 -11.82 -7.96
C GLU A 156 -27.12 -10.77 -8.58
N ALA A 157 -26.61 -9.55 -8.81
CA ALA A 157 -27.36 -8.50 -9.45
C ALA A 157 -27.81 -8.89 -10.87
N LEU A 158 -26.91 -9.44 -11.68
CA LEU A 158 -27.21 -9.91 -13.03
C LEU A 158 -28.18 -11.08 -13.02
N LYS A 159 -28.02 -12.03 -12.08
CA LYS A 159 -28.95 -13.15 -11.92
C LYS A 159 -30.35 -12.71 -11.52
N ALA A 160 -30.47 -11.61 -10.78
CA ALA A 160 -31.74 -10.97 -10.44
C ALA A 160 -32.32 -10.13 -11.59
N GLY A 161 -31.69 -10.10 -12.75
CA GLY A 161 -32.16 -9.40 -13.94
C GLY A 161 -31.92 -7.88 -13.91
N ARG A 162 -31.03 -7.39 -13.05
CA ARG A 162 -30.68 -5.96 -13.02
C ARG A 162 -29.81 -5.57 -14.22
N SER A 163 -29.94 -4.32 -14.62
CA SER A 163 -29.21 -3.75 -15.77
C SER A 163 -27.81 -3.28 -15.37
N GLY A 164 -26.94 -3.06 -16.35
CA GLY A 164 -25.62 -2.51 -16.13
C GLY A 164 -25.60 -1.06 -15.63
N GLY A 165 -26.75 -0.38 -15.55
CA GLY A 165 -26.89 0.97 -15.00
C GLY A 165 -27.37 1.00 -13.55
N ASP A 166 -27.71 -0.16 -12.96
CA ASP A 166 -28.19 -0.24 -11.59
C ASP A 166 -27.02 -0.25 -10.60
N GLU A 167 -27.28 0.22 -9.40
CA GLU A 167 -26.28 0.17 -8.32
C GLU A 167 -26.24 -1.23 -7.69
N VAL A 168 -25.05 -1.80 -7.56
CA VAL A 168 -24.80 -3.16 -6.99
C VAL A 168 -24.58 -3.06 -5.48
N VAL A 169 -25.65 -2.80 -4.74
CA VAL A 169 -25.61 -2.62 -3.28
C VAL A 169 -25.13 -3.88 -2.54
N GLU A 170 -25.36 -5.08 -3.09
CA GLU A 170 -24.92 -6.36 -2.52
C GLU A 170 -23.41 -6.43 -2.30
N TYR A 171 -22.62 -5.66 -3.06
CA TYR A 171 -21.19 -5.60 -2.83
C TYR A 171 -20.87 -4.93 -1.49
N ALA A 172 -21.54 -3.82 -1.17
CA ALA A 172 -21.36 -3.15 0.12
C ALA A 172 -21.77 -4.06 1.30
N ASP A 173 -22.93 -4.71 1.19
CA ASP A 173 -23.42 -5.65 2.22
C ASP A 173 -22.43 -6.81 2.43
N LYS A 174 -21.90 -7.38 1.34
CA LYS A 174 -20.90 -8.45 1.39
C LYS A 174 -19.58 -7.99 2.00
N PHE A 175 -19.16 -6.76 1.73
CA PHE A 175 -17.96 -6.19 2.33
C PHE A 175 -18.13 -6.10 3.84
N GLU A 176 -19.21 -5.50 4.33
CA GLU A 176 -19.48 -5.33 5.76
C GLU A 176 -19.59 -6.68 6.50
N ALA A 177 -20.13 -7.71 5.86
CA ALA A 177 -20.24 -9.05 6.42
C ALA A 177 -18.95 -9.89 6.30
N SER A 178 -17.88 -9.35 5.73
CA SER A 178 -16.66 -10.11 5.44
C SER A 178 -15.56 -9.91 6.49
N TRP A 179 -14.61 -10.85 6.54
CA TRP A 179 -13.39 -10.71 7.34
C TRP A 179 -12.55 -9.47 6.91
N LEU A 180 -12.75 -8.98 5.70
CA LEU A 180 -12.05 -7.79 5.20
C LEU A 180 -12.45 -6.54 5.99
N TYR A 181 -13.73 -6.40 6.30
CA TYR A 181 -14.24 -5.32 7.17
C TYR A 181 -13.65 -5.43 8.57
N GLU A 182 -13.71 -6.62 9.17
CA GLU A 182 -13.16 -6.87 10.51
C GLU A 182 -11.65 -6.59 10.58
N GLU A 183 -10.91 -6.91 9.52
CA GLU A 183 -9.46 -6.67 9.47
C GLU A 183 -9.10 -5.19 9.38
N LEU A 184 -9.94 -4.37 8.75
CA LEU A 184 -9.71 -2.94 8.59
C LEU A 184 -10.26 -2.11 9.75
N TYR A 185 -11.19 -2.68 10.56
CA TYR A 185 -11.77 -2.08 11.76
C TYR A 185 -10.75 -2.04 12.90
#